data_a446a6090b452d75c4c88a957635cff5
#
_entry.id   a446a6090b452d75c4c88a957635cff5
#
_cell.length_a   1.000
_cell.length_b   1.000
_cell.length_c   1.000
_cell.angle_alpha   90.00
_cell.angle_beta   90.00
_cell.angle_gamma   90.00
#
_symmetry.space_group_name_H-M   'P 1'
#
loop_
_entity.id
_entity.type
_entity.pdbx_description
1 polymer ?
#
loop_
_entity_poly.entity_id
_entity_poly.type
_entity_poly.pdbx_seq_one_letter_code
_entity_poly.pdbx_strand_id
1 'polypeptide(L)'
;MIVKSVTIYVKQEHLDEFIKATKENKNNSLKEEGIICFDFFQCKDDSTKFLLYEGYKSEGDVNKHMETEHFKKWINTVEPWFSAPRDKATYIPVD
;
A
#
# COMPACT_ATOMS: atom_id res chain seq x y z
N MET A 1 11.67 -11.90 -7.29
CA MET A 1 11.19 -10.64 -6.68
C MET A 1 10.06 -10.06 -7.50
N ILE A 2 9.04 -9.55 -6.84
CA ILE A 2 7.92 -8.86 -7.47
C ILE A 2 7.76 -7.51 -6.81
N VAL A 3 7.57 -6.46 -7.60
CA VAL A 3 7.34 -5.11 -7.09
C VAL A 3 5.94 -4.66 -7.49
N LYS A 4 5.20 -4.13 -6.53
CA LYS A 4 3.90 -3.53 -6.78
C LYS A 4 3.96 -2.04 -6.47
N SER A 5 3.46 -1.23 -7.37
CA SER A 5 3.23 0.18 -7.12
C SER A 5 1.73 0.44 -7.06
N VAL A 6 1.29 1.12 -6.03
CA VAL A 6 -0.13 1.43 -5.83
C VAL A 6 -0.26 2.93 -5.59
N THR A 7 -0.84 3.63 -6.55
CA THR A 7 -1.15 5.06 -6.40
C THR A 7 -2.55 5.21 -5.84
N ILE A 8 -2.67 5.96 -4.76
CA ILE A 8 -3.92 6.12 -4.01
C ILE A 8 -4.31 7.59 -3.98
N TYR A 9 -5.58 7.86 -4.28
CA TYR A 9 -6.18 9.19 -4.24
C TYR A 9 -7.16 9.26 -3.08
N VAL A 10 -6.94 10.21 -2.15
CA VAL A 10 -7.68 10.27 -0.89
C VAL A 10 -8.46 11.59 -0.78
N LYS A 11 -9.65 11.51 -0.23
CA LYS A 11 -10.47 12.70 0.04
C LYS A 11 -9.75 13.62 1.02
N GLN A 12 -9.77 14.92 0.74
CA GLN A 12 -9.04 15.93 1.52
C GLN A 12 -9.35 15.85 3.02
N GLU A 13 -10.59 15.60 3.38
CA GLU A 13 -11.05 15.56 4.77
C GLU A 13 -10.55 14.34 5.56
N HIS A 14 -9.94 13.34 4.90
CA HIS A 14 -9.50 12.09 5.56
C HIS A 14 -7.98 11.87 5.47
N LEU A 15 -7.20 12.91 5.14
CA LEU A 15 -5.75 12.76 4.94
C LEU A 15 -5.03 12.23 6.19
N ASP A 16 -5.27 12.85 7.34
CA ASP A 16 -4.56 12.46 8.57
C ASP A 16 -4.91 11.04 9.01
N GLU A 17 -6.18 10.68 8.92
CA GLU A 17 -6.67 9.35 9.26
C GLU A 17 -6.08 8.30 8.32
N PHE A 18 -6.01 8.61 7.01
CA PHE A 18 -5.43 7.72 6.01
C PHE A 18 -3.94 7.49 6.28
N ILE A 19 -3.20 8.56 6.57
CA ILE A 19 -1.76 8.47 6.86
C ILE A 19 -1.53 7.57 8.08
N LYS A 20 -2.29 7.77 9.14
CA LYS A 20 -2.16 6.98 10.36
C LYS A 20 -2.45 5.51 10.12
N ALA A 21 -3.57 5.21 9.46
CA ALA A 21 -3.96 3.82 9.17
C ALA A 21 -2.94 3.13 8.26
N THR A 22 -2.39 3.86 7.29
CA THR A 22 -1.43 3.30 6.34
C THR A 22 -0.06 3.07 6.97
N LYS A 23 0.38 3.94 7.88
CA LYS A 23 1.60 3.71 8.66
C LYS A 23 1.50 2.43 9.49
N GLU A 24 0.34 2.20 10.10
CA GLU A 24 0.09 0.98 10.88
C GLU A 24 0.18 -0.26 9.99
N ASN A 25 -0.46 -0.23 8.83
CA ASN A 25 -0.40 -1.33 7.87
C ASN A 25 1.03 -1.57 7.39
N LYS A 26 1.77 -0.50 7.10
CA LYS A 26 3.18 -0.61 6.71
C LYS A 26 4.00 -1.32 7.79
N ASN A 27 3.87 -0.91 9.04
CA ASN A 27 4.64 -1.48 10.15
C ASN A 27 4.33 -2.97 10.33
N ASN A 28 3.07 -3.36 10.19
CA ASN A 28 2.67 -4.76 10.26
C ASN A 28 3.13 -5.55 9.03
N SER A 29 3.09 -4.94 7.86
CA SER A 29 3.53 -5.58 6.61
C SER A 29 5.02 -5.89 6.62
N LEU A 30 5.83 -5.01 7.20
CA LEU A 30 7.28 -5.24 7.31
C LEU A 30 7.65 -6.43 8.20
N LYS A 31 6.72 -6.93 9.01
CA LYS A 31 6.91 -8.14 9.82
C LYS A 31 6.66 -9.42 9.02
N GLU A 32 6.07 -9.34 7.84
CA GLU A 32 5.82 -10.49 6.99
C GLU A 32 7.12 -10.97 6.37
N GLU A 33 7.41 -12.25 6.46
CA GLU A 33 8.66 -12.83 5.94
C GLU A 33 8.85 -12.62 4.45
N GLY A 34 7.76 -12.65 3.68
CA GLY A 34 7.80 -12.54 2.22
C GLY A 34 7.90 -11.10 1.70
N ILE A 35 7.88 -10.09 2.57
CA ILE A 35 7.99 -8.69 2.18
C ILE A 35 9.42 -8.22 2.30
N ILE A 36 9.98 -7.73 1.18
CA ILE A 36 11.35 -7.22 1.11
C ILE A 36 11.38 -5.74 1.50
N CYS A 37 10.42 -4.97 1.02
CA CYS A 37 10.29 -3.55 1.33
C CYS A 37 8.82 -3.15 1.25
N PHE A 38 8.47 -2.11 1.99
CA PHE A 38 7.12 -1.56 1.98
C PHE A 38 7.24 -0.08 2.30
N ASP A 39 7.23 0.76 1.27
CA ASP A 39 7.47 2.19 1.38
C ASP A 39 6.20 2.97 1.08
N PHE A 40 5.99 4.06 1.82
CA PHE A 40 4.80 4.87 1.74
C PHE A 40 5.21 6.33 1.52
N PHE A 41 4.73 6.92 0.41
CA PHE A 41 5.08 8.27 0.01
C PHE A 41 3.83 9.12 -0.22
N GLN A 42 3.95 10.41 0.06
CA GLN A 42 2.95 11.40 -0.29
C GLN A 42 3.49 12.23 -1.47
N CYS A 43 2.65 12.51 -2.46
CA CYS A 43 3.06 13.32 -3.61
C CYS A 43 3.41 14.74 -3.14
N LYS A 44 4.58 15.22 -3.58
CA LYS A 44 5.10 16.52 -3.14
C LYS A 44 4.16 17.68 -3.52
N ASP A 45 3.57 17.61 -4.71
CA ASP A 45 2.76 18.70 -5.25
C ASP A 45 1.25 18.49 -5.12
N ASP A 46 0.84 17.35 -4.54
CA ASP A 46 -0.57 17.03 -4.33
C ASP A 46 -0.69 16.21 -3.04
N SER A 47 -1.10 16.85 -1.96
CA SER A 47 -1.21 16.22 -0.64
C SER A 47 -2.26 15.11 -0.57
N THR A 48 -3.14 14.99 -1.56
CA THR A 48 -4.19 13.98 -1.59
C THR A 48 -3.78 12.71 -2.34
N LYS A 49 -2.58 12.70 -2.91
CA LYS A 49 -2.07 11.61 -3.72
C LYS A 49 -0.92 10.92 -3.01
N PHE A 50 -0.98 9.59 -2.94
CA PHE A 50 0.01 8.76 -2.22
C PHE A 50 0.49 7.62 -3.10
N LEU A 51 1.66 7.09 -2.77
CA LEU A 51 2.24 5.93 -3.43
C LEU A 51 2.66 4.91 -2.39
N LEU A 52 2.25 3.66 -2.57
CA LEU A 52 2.80 2.50 -1.89
C LEU A 52 3.73 1.78 -2.86
N TYR A 53 4.97 1.56 -2.44
CA TYR A 53 5.97 0.79 -3.18
C TYR A 53 6.28 -0.46 -2.37
N GLU A 54 5.89 -1.64 -2.90
CA GLU A 54 5.91 -2.88 -2.16
C GLU A 54 6.74 -3.92 -2.90
N GLY A 55 7.76 -4.46 -2.23
CA GLY A 55 8.59 -5.53 -2.78
C GLY A 55 8.31 -6.85 -2.09
N TYR A 56 8.12 -7.91 -2.89
CA TYR A 56 7.81 -9.26 -2.42
C TYR A 56 8.82 -10.26 -2.95
N LYS A 57 9.08 -11.32 -2.19
CA LYS A 57 9.97 -12.40 -2.63
C LYS A 57 9.36 -13.19 -3.78
N SER A 58 8.05 -13.40 -3.77
CA SER A 58 7.35 -14.20 -4.77
C SER A 58 5.89 -13.78 -4.92
N GLU A 59 5.25 -14.28 -5.96
CA GLU A 59 3.80 -14.12 -6.18
C GLU A 59 2.99 -14.68 -5.01
N GLY A 60 3.41 -15.83 -4.47
CA GLY A 60 2.75 -16.42 -3.30
C GLY A 60 2.76 -15.49 -2.09
N ASP A 61 3.82 -14.71 -1.92
CA ASP A 61 3.93 -13.76 -0.81
C ASP A 61 3.01 -12.56 -1.00
N VAL A 62 2.73 -12.16 -2.24
CA VAL A 62 1.71 -11.15 -2.54
C VAL A 62 0.35 -11.65 -2.07
N ASN A 63 0.01 -12.90 -2.41
CA ASN A 63 -1.27 -13.50 -2.02
C ASN A 63 -1.38 -13.63 -0.49
N LYS A 64 -0.29 -14.02 0.18
CA LYS A 64 -0.28 -14.12 1.65
C LYS A 64 -0.53 -12.76 2.30
N HIS A 65 0.09 -11.69 1.77
CA HIS A 65 -0.11 -10.33 2.28
C HIS A 65 -1.59 -9.94 2.23
N MET A 66 -2.25 -10.22 1.12
CA MET A 66 -3.66 -9.85 0.94
C MET A 66 -4.61 -10.63 1.86
N GLU A 67 -4.15 -11.74 2.44
CA GLU A 67 -4.95 -12.55 3.38
C GLU A 67 -4.67 -12.21 4.84
N THR A 68 -3.72 -11.32 5.12
CA THR A 68 -3.42 -10.93 6.49
C THR A 68 -4.54 -10.09 7.11
N GLU A 69 -4.64 -10.18 8.45
CA GLU A 69 -5.61 -9.37 9.19
C GLU A 69 -5.33 -7.89 9.02
N HIS A 70 -4.05 -7.48 9.03
CA HIS A 70 -3.71 -6.07 8.90
C HIS A 70 -4.03 -5.50 7.52
N PHE A 71 -3.87 -6.28 6.44
CA PHE A 71 -4.29 -5.83 5.12
C PHE A 71 -5.80 -5.65 5.04
N LYS A 72 -6.56 -6.64 5.50
CA LYS A 72 -8.01 -6.60 5.48
C LYS A 72 -8.56 -5.43 6.32
N LYS A 73 -8.00 -5.24 7.50
CA LYS A 73 -8.36 -4.11 8.36
C LYS A 73 -8.08 -2.78 7.65
N TRP A 74 -6.89 -2.66 7.04
CA TRP A 74 -6.48 -1.46 6.34
C TRP A 74 -7.44 -1.13 5.19
N ILE A 75 -7.65 -2.06 4.27
CA ILE A 75 -8.47 -1.79 3.09
C ILE A 75 -9.93 -1.48 3.48
N ASN A 76 -10.49 -2.21 4.45
CA ASN A 76 -11.84 -1.97 4.92
C ASN A 76 -11.98 -0.60 5.60
N THR A 77 -10.93 -0.12 6.24
CA THR A 77 -10.90 1.18 6.90
C THR A 77 -10.77 2.33 5.90
N VAL A 78 -9.84 2.23 4.96
CA VAL A 78 -9.45 3.37 4.11
C VAL A 78 -10.23 3.45 2.79
N GLU A 79 -10.80 2.36 2.31
CA GLU A 79 -11.50 2.34 1.03
C GLU A 79 -12.61 3.40 0.91
N PRO A 80 -13.43 3.66 1.93
CA PRO A 80 -14.43 4.72 1.85
C PRO A 80 -13.85 6.13 1.68
N TRP A 81 -12.55 6.30 1.97
CA TRP A 81 -11.86 7.58 1.88
C TRP A 81 -11.21 7.83 0.51
N PHE A 82 -11.24 6.85 -0.39
CA PHE A 82 -10.69 7.02 -1.74
C PHE A 82 -11.57 7.96 -2.55
N SER A 83 -10.93 8.92 -3.24
CA SER A 83 -11.63 9.85 -4.13
C SER A 83 -11.71 9.33 -5.56
N ALA A 84 -10.93 8.28 -5.88
CA ALA A 84 -10.91 7.63 -7.19
C ALA A 84 -10.37 6.20 -7.02
N PRO A 85 -10.57 5.32 -8.02
CA PRO A 85 -9.94 3.99 -7.99
C PRO A 85 -8.43 4.09 -7.94
N ARG A 86 -7.80 3.15 -7.26
CA ARG A 86 -6.33 3.08 -7.17
C ARG A 86 -5.73 2.71 -8.52
N ASP A 87 -4.57 3.27 -8.83
CA ASP A 87 -3.78 2.85 -9.99
C ASP A 87 -2.73 1.86 -9.52
N LYS A 88 -2.83 0.62 -9.99
CA LYS A 88 -1.95 -0.48 -9.58
C LYS A 88 -1.14 -1.00 -10.75
N ALA A 89 0.15 -1.24 -10.51
CA ALA A 89 1.02 -1.89 -11.50
C ALA A 89 1.93 -2.89 -10.79
N THR A 90 2.22 -3.97 -11.49
CA THR A 90 3.13 -5.01 -11.00
C THR A 90 4.34 -5.07 -11.91
N TYR A 91 5.52 -5.11 -11.31
CA TYR A 91 6.79 -5.10 -12.03
C TYR A 91 7.62 -6.30 -11.64
N ILE A 92 8.41 -6.80 -12.61
CA ILE A 92 9.40 -7.84 -12.38
C ILE A 92 10.77 -7.29 -12.74
N PRO A 93 11.85 -7.76 -12.09
CA PRO A 93 13.20 -7.31 -12.44
C PRO A 93 13.53 -7.62 -13.90
N VAL A 94 14.29 -6.74 -14.53
CA VAL A 94 14.84 -6.95 -15.86
C VAL A 94 16.32 -7.24 -15.68
N ASP A 95 16.75 -8.41 -16.13
CA ASP A 95 18.14 -8.85 -16.01
C ASP A 95 18.98 -8.49 -17.24
#